data_afedfc07b0432030db5b633ad0d7577c
#
_entry.id   afedfc07b0432030db5b633ad0d7577c
#
_cell.length_a   1.000
_cell.length_b   1.000
_cell.length_c   1.000
_cell.angle_alpha   90.00
_cell.angle_beta   90.00
_cell.angle_gamma   90.00
#
_symmetry.space_group_name_H-M   'P 1'
#
loop_
_entity.id
_entity.type
_entity.pdbx_description
1 polymer ?
#
loop_
_entity_poly.entity_id
_entity_poly.type
_entity_poly.pdbx_seq_one_letter_code
_entity_poly.pdbx_strand_id
1 'polypeptide(L)'
;MITMIISFKELIFMKDGFIKVAACTPEIQVADVDFNVDKIISQLEKCREEGVKVAVFPELCITGYTCQDLFFQNALLDKAMEGVVKIAKTTADSDMLVAVGVPVRANGKLYNCAAVIQDGEVRAFVPKTHLPNYNEFYEARHFAPYRGECAVIDLREYGQLEFIPPMEQTVFVCEEIPELVVGFELCEDLWVADPVSNYLAKAGATLICNLSASDEVIGKDSYRRQLVSNQSARLVAGHIYCSAADGEATQDT
;
A
#
# COMPACT_ATOMS: atom_id res chain seq x y z
N MET A 1 10.48 -0.23 -14.06
CA MET A 1 10.27 -1.49 -14.80
C MET A 1 9.85 -2.51 -13.77
N ILE A 2 8.77 -3.24 -13.99
CA ILE A 2 8.32 -4.27 -13.06
C ILE A 2 9.22 -5.48 -13.26
N THR A 3 9.85 -5.93 -12.19
CA THR A 3 10.92 -6.94 -12.25
C THR A 3 10.51 -8.28 -11.66
N MET A 4 9.43 -8.33 -10.88
CA MET A 4 9.03 -9.52 -10.14
C MET A 4 7.53 -9.82 -10.25
N ILE A 5 7.19 -11.10 -10.20
CA ILE A 5 5.83 -11.62 -10.08
C ILE A 5 5.78 -12.47 -8.81
N ILE A 6 4.85 -12.17 -7.91
CA ILE A 6 4.61 -12.95 -6.69
C ILE A 6 3.25 -13.61 -6.82
N SER A 7 3.20 -14.93 -6.64
CA SER A 7 1.94 -15.66 -6.56
C SER A 7 1.35 -15.55 -5.16
N PHE A 8 0.03 -15.50 -5.08
CA PHE A 8 -0.71 -15.59 -3.83
C PHE A 8 -1.88 -16.59 -3.94
N LYS A 9 -2.30 -17.15 -2.82
CA LYS A 9 -3.37 -18.15 -2.77
C LYS A 9 -4.68 -17.52 -2.34
N GLU A 10 -5.76 -18.03 -2.92
CA GLU A 10 -7.12 -17.81 -2.47
C GLU A 10 -7.72 -19.15 -2.02
N LEU A 11 -8.26 -19.21 -0.80
CA LEU A 11 -8.80 -20.46 -0.21
C LEU A 11 -10.29 -20.67 -0.52
N ILE A 12 -10.99 -19.74 -1.13
CA ILE A 12 -12.44 -19.80 -1.35
C ILE A 12 -12.82 -19.39 -2.77
N PHE A 13 -13.70 -20.16 -3.38
CA PHE A 13 -14.25 -20.00 -4.73
C PHE A 13 -14.75 -18.57 -5.03
N MET A 14 -14.33 -18.04 -6.18
CA MET A 14 -15.05 -16.94 -6.81
C MET A 14 -16.50 -17.32 -7.01
N LYS A 15 -17.42 -16.52 -6.47
CA LYS A 15 -18.84 -16.70 -6.74
C LYS A 15 -19.19 -15.90 -8.00
N ASP A 16 -19.60 -16.61 -9.04
CA ASP A 16 -20.08 -16.01 -10.30
C ASP A 16 -19.07 -15.07 -11.01
N GLY A 17 -17.75 -15.29 -10.79
CA GLY A 17 -16.70 -14.48 -11.41
C GLY A 17 -16.43 -13.13 -10.73
N PHE A 18 -16.95 -12.88 -9.52
CA PHE A 18 -16.76 -11.66 -8.76
C PHE A 18 -15.90 -11.89 -7.53
N ILE A 19 -15.01 -10.93 -7.24
CA ILE A 19 -14.29 -10.81 -5.98
C ILE A 19 -14.74 -9.56 -5.23
N LYS A 20 -14.77 -9.61 -3.90
CA LYS A 20 -15.02 -8.44 -3.07
C LYS A 20 -13.70 -7.77 -2.72
N VAL A 21 -13.61 -6.47 -2.97
CA VAL A 21 -12.46 -5.64 -2.65
C VAL A 21 -12.86 -4.52 -1.69
N ALA A 22 -11.93 -4.01 -0.89
CA ALA A 22 -12.19 -2.91 0.04
C ALA A 22 -11.10 -1.85 -0.02
N ALA A 23 -11.51 -0.57 -0.08
CA ALA A 23 -10.70 0.57 0.32
C ALA A 23 -11.04 0.89 1.77
N CYS A 24 -10.07 0.74 2.66
CA CYS A 24 -10.23 0.85 4.10
C CYS A 24 -9.62 2.16 4.59
N THR A 25 -10.40 3.00 5.26
CA THR A 25 -9.94 4.30 5.76
C THR A 25 -10.05 4.31 7.29
N PRO A 26 -9.02 3.86 8.02
CA PRO A 26 -9.02 3.88 9.48
C PRO A 26 -8.83 5.30 10.00
N GLU A 27 -9.33 5.55 11.22
CA GLU A 27 -8.89 6.69 12.01
C GLU A 27 -7.41 6.57 12.33
N ILE A 28 -6.64 7.64 12.17
CA ILE A 28 -5.19 7.68 12.37
C ILE A 28 -4.82 8.68 13.47
N GLN A 29 -3.78 8.37 14.22
CA GLN A 29 -3.06 9.30 15.09
C GLN A 29 -1.62 9.41 14.60
N VAL A 30 -1.19 10.62 14.28
CA VAL A 30 0.17 10.88 13.76
C VAL A 30 1.23 10.41 14.76
N ALA A 31 2.15 9.57 14.29
CA ALA A 31 3.23 8.93 15.04
C ALA A 31 2.80 7.96 16.15
N ASP A 32 1.50 7.66 16.32
CA ASP A 32 1.02 6.63 17.24
C ASP A 32 0.78 5.30 16.51
N VAL A 33 1.87 4.56 16.32
CA VAL A 33 1.85 3.30 15.58
C VAL A 33 0.94 2.26 16.23
N ASP A 34 0.90 2.17 17.57
CA ASP A 34 0.08 1.18 18.26
C ASP A 34 -1.40 1.45 18.02
N PHE A 35 -1.84 2.70 18.15
CA PHE A 35 -3.21 3.11 17.83
C PHE A 35 -3.58 2.79 16.38
N ASN A 36 -2.73 3.19 15.44
CA ASN A 36 -2.97 3.02 14.00
C ASN A 36 -3.08 1.54 13.63
N VAL A 37 -2.18 0.71 14.15
CA VAL A 37 -2.18 -0.75 13.93
C VAL A 37 -3.45 -1.39 14.49
N ASP A 38 -3.90 -1.02 15.68
CA ASP A 38 -5.13 -1.56 16.27
C ASP A 38 -6.37 -1.17 15.45
N LYS A 39 -6.42 0.04 14.89
CA LYS A 39 -7.50 0.48 13.98
C LYS A 39 -7.47 -0.28 12.65
N ILE A 40 -6.30 -0.50 12.08
CA ILE A 40 -6.12 -1.31 10.86
C ILE A 40 -6.61 -2.75 11.11
N ILE A 41 -6.18 -3.38 12.21
CA ILE A 41 -6.59 -4.75 12.55
C ILE A 41 -8.11 -4.84 12.72
N SER A 42 -8.72 -3.88 13.41
CA SER A 42 -10.19 -3.86 13.57
C SER A 42 -10.94 -3.77 12.24
N GLN A 43 -10.41 -3.04 11.25
CA GLN A 43 -11.01 -3.01 9.91
C GLN A 43 -10.75 -4.31 9.12
N LEU A 44 -9.59 -4.95 9.30
CA LEU A 44 -9.29 -6.25 8.68
C LEU A 44 -10.25 -7.35 9.18
N GLU A 45 -10.61 -7.35 10.46
CA GLU A 45 -11.60 -8.27 11.02
C GLU A 45 -12.95 -8.11 10.31
N LYS A 46 -13.42 -6.89 10.11
CA LYS A 46 -14.65 -6.61 9.34
C LYS A 46 -14.54 -7.06 7.89
N CYS A 47 -13.40 -6.80 7.24
CA CYS A 47 -13.14 -7.27 5.88
C CYS A 47 -13.23 -8.80 5.78
N ARG A 48 -12.66 -9.51 6.77
CA ARG A 48 -12.74 -10.97 6.85
C ARG A 48 -14.18 -11.46 6.99
N GLU A 49 -14.95 -10.89 7.91
CA GLU A 49 -16.37 -11.22 8.11
C GLU A 49 -17.21 -11.00 6.84
N GLU A 50 -16.88 -9.97 6.07
CA GLU A 50 -17.55 -9.66 4.82
C GLU A 50 -17.04 -10.42 3.60
N GLY A 51 -15.99 -11.25 3.73
CA GLY A 51 -15.42 -12.04 2.64
C GLY A 51 -14.64 -11.21 1.61
N VAL A 52 -13.99 -10.13 2.06
CA VAL A 52 -13.11 -9.31 1.23
C VAL A 52 -11.87 -10.11 0.84
N LYS A 53 -11.44 -10.01 -0.42
CA LYS A 53 -10.26 -10.70 -0.96
C LYS A 53 -9.05 -9.80 -1.14
N VAL A 54 -9.27 -8.52 -1.40
CA VAL A 54 -8.20 -7.52 -1.46
C VAL A 54 -8.61 -6.32 -0.61
N ALA A 55 -7.84 -6.04 0.44
CA ALA A 55 -8.03 -4.90 1.33
C ALA A 55 -6.86 -3.92 1.20
N VAL A 56 -7.17 -2.66 0.91
CA VAL A 56 -6.19 -1.60 0.69
C VAL A 56 -6.35 -0.51 1.73
N PHE A 57 -5.28 -0.13 2.38
CA PHE A 57 -5.20 0.93 3.37
C PHE A 57 -4.41 2.13 2.82
N PRO A 58 -4.53 3.33 3.43
CA PRO A 58 -3.89 4.53 2.93
C PRO A 58 -2.36 4.48 2.97
N GLU A 59 -1.76 5.38 2.21
CA GLU A 59 -0.33 5.69 2.22
C GLU A 59 0.11 6.08 3.63
N LEU A 60 1.24 5.51 4.10
CA LEU A 60 1.85 5.76 5.41
C LEU A 60 0.89 5.61 6.61
N CYS A 61 -0.21 4.87 6.47
CA CYS A 61 -1.25 4.75 7.50
C CYS A 61 -0.77 4.13 8.81
N ILE A 62 0.37 3.44 8.82
CA ILE A 62 0.96 2.86 10.05
C ILE A 62 1.54 3.96 10.94
N THR A 63 2.17 4.96 10.36
CA THR A 63 2.79 6.08 11.10
C THR A 63 1.95 7.36 11.11
N GLY A 64 1.05 7.50 10.14
CA GLY A 64 0.53 8.78 9.68
C GLY A 64 1.45 9.39 8.63
N TYR A 65 0.87 10.11 7.67
CA TYR A 65 1.60 10.77 6.59
C TYR A 65 2.37 12.02 7.08
N THR A 66 1.80 12.75 8.04
CA THR A 66 2.30 14.07 8.49
C THR A 66 3.29 13.99 9.65
N CYS A 67 4.05 12.90 9.78
CA CYS A 67 5.07 12.72 10.83
C CYS A 67 6.27 13.67 10.73
N GLN A 68 6.45 14.38 9.61
CA GLN A 68 7.52 15.37 9.43
C GLN A 68 8.91 14.76 9.74
N ASP A 69 9.77 15.51 10.44
CA ASP A 69 11.13 15.09 10.79
C ASP A 69 11.18 13.89 11.77
N LEU A 70 10.04 13.43 12.28
CA LEU A 70 9.98 12.16 13.02
C LEU A 70 10.37 10.96 12.15
N PHE A 71 10.22 11.04 10.83
CA PHE A 71 10.73 10.03 9.90
C PHE A 71 12.25 9.80 9.96
N PHE A 72 13.01 10.72 10.58
CA PHE A 72 14.43 10.51 10.86
C PHE A 72 14.71 9.76 12.18
N GLN A 73 13.67 9.46 12.96
CA GLN A 73 13.81 8.78 14.25
C GLN A 73 13.73 7.26 14.07
N ASN A 74 14.79 6.56 14.46
CA ASN A 74 14.81 5.09 14.40
C ASN A 74 13.65 4.47 15.19
N ALA A 75 13.32 5.03 16.35
CA ALA A 75 12.23 4.52 17.19
C ALA A 75 10.87 4.46 16.45
N LEU A 76 10.53 5.48 15.62
CA LEU A 76 9.32 5.45 14.81
C LEU A 76 9.38 4.38 13.74
N LEU A 77 10.51 4.27 13.04
CA LEU A 77 10.68 3.34 11.93
C LEU A 77 10.72 1.88 12.39
N ASP A 78 11.41 1.60 13.50
CA ASP A 78 11.46 0.26 14.09
C ASP A 78 10.07 -0.15 14.59
N LYS A 79 9.37 0.77 15.26
CA LYS A 79 7.99 0.55 15.70
C LYS A 79 7.03 0.31 14.53
N ALA A 80 7.22 1.01 13.40
CA ALA A 80 6.43 0.80 12.19
C ALA A 80 6.62 -0.63 11.63
N MET A 81 7.86 -1.16 11.63
CA MET A 81 8.11 -2.54 11.21
C MET A 81 7.51 -3.57 12.16
N GLU A 82 7.57 -3.35 13.49
CA GLU A 82 6.84 -4.17 14.46
C GLU A 82 5.35 -4.19 14.16
N GLY A 83 4.78 -3.02 13.85
CA GLY A 83 3.37 -2.86 13.46
C GLY A 83 2.99 -3.64 12.21
N VAL A 84 3.81 -3.58 11.16
CA VAL A 84 3.61 -4.37 9.93
C VAL A 84 3.56 -5.86 10.24
N VAL A 85 4.52 -6.36 11.01
CA VAL A 85 4.57 -7.79 11.37
C VAL A 85 3.39 -8.18 12.29
N LYS A 86 2.95 -7.29 13.19
CA LYS A 86 1.74 -7.50 14.00
C LYS A 86 0.50 -7.63 13.11
N ILE A 87 0.33 -6.74 12.12
CA ILE A 87 -0.76 -6.82 11.14
C ILE A 87 -0.65 -8.12 10.33
N ALA A 88 0.55 -8.48 9.85
CA ALA A 88 0.75 -9.69 9.09
C ALA A 88 0.26 -10.93 9.87
N LYS A 89 0.64 -11.07 11.12
CA LYS A 89 0.21 -12.19 11.96
C LYS A 89 -1.31 -12.32 12.09
N THR A 90 -2.08 -11.23 11.99
CA THR A 90 -3.55 -11.30 12.03
C THR A 90 -4.16 -11.81 10.74
N THR A 91 -3.40 -11.88 9.66
CA THR A 91 -3.85 -12.43 8.37
C THR A 91 -3.58 -13.92 8.22
N ALA A 92 -2.99 -14.57 9.22
CA ALA A 92 -2.76 -16.02 9.19
C ALA A 92 -4.08 -16.76 8.96
N ASP A 93 -4.01 -17.83 8.16
CA ASP A 93 -5.16 -18.61 7.72
C ASP A 93 -6.24 -17.80 6.96
N SER A 94 -5.86 -16.66 6.39
CA SER A 94 -6.72 -15.82 5.55
C SER A 94 -6.26 -15.83 4.10
N ASP A 95 -7.22 -15.92 3.19
CA ASP A 95 -6.99 -15.78 1.74
C ASP A 95 -6.91 -14.32 1.26
N MET A 96 -7.08 -13.36 2.17
CA MET A 96 -7.11 -11.93 1.86
C MET A 96 -5.71 -11.40 1.59
N LEU A 97 -5.53 -10.72 0.43
CA LEU A 97 -4.37 -9.92 0.13
C LEU A 97 -4.56 -8.52 0.73
N VAL A 98 -3.62 -8.08 1.56
CA VAL A 98 -3.70 -6.80 2.29
C VAL A 98 -2.54 -5.91 1.89
N ALA A 99 -2.79 -4.60 1.68
CA ALA A 99 -1.75 -3.61 1.48
C ALA A 99 -1.90 -2.46 2.49
N VAL A 100 -0.82 -2.13 3.20
CA VAL A 100 -0.74 -1.03 4.18
C VAL A 100 0.44 -0.13 3.89
N GLY A 101 0.27 1.19 4.01
CA GLY A 101 1.33 2.17 3.78
C GLY A 101 2.30 2.26 4.97
N VAL A 102 3.62 2.22 4.68
CA VAL A 102 4.67 2.18 5.71
C VAL A 102 5.99 2.78 5.22
N PRO A 103 6.75 3.50 6.08
CA PRO A 103 8.13 3.91 5.74
C PRO A 103 9.10 2.73 5.89
N VAL A 104 9.98 2.53 4.90
CA VAL A 104 10.94 1.41 4.86
C VAL A 104 12.36 1.91 4.65
N ARG A 105 13.29 1.51 5.53
CA ARG A 105 14.72 1.74 5.34
C ARG A 105 15.34 0.64 4.48
N ALA A 106 16.00 1.03 3.40
CA ALA A 106 16.77 0.11 2.56
C ALA A 106 17.96 0.84 1.90
N ASN A 107 19.09 0.16 1.76
CA ASN A 107 20.27 0.67 1.06
C ASN A 107 20.71 2.09 1.51
N GLY A 108 20.58 2.40 2.80
CA GLY A 108 20.95 3.70 3.37
C GLY A 108 19.97 4.85 3.05
N LYS A 109 18.78 4.54 2.52
CA LYS A 109 17.72 5.49 2.19
C LYS A 109 16.43 5.11 2.91
N LEU A 110 15.49 6.05 2.98
CA LEU A 110 14.13 5.82 3.42
C LEU A 110 13.19 5.85 2.22
N TYR A 111 12.30 4.88 2.12
CA TYR A 111 11.30 4.77 1.05
C TYR A 111 9.88 4.78 1.63
N ASN A 112 8.97 5.43 0.92
CA ASN A 112 7.55 5.31 1.15
C ASN A 112 7.04 4.08 0.41
N CYS A 113 6.49 3.08 1.12
CA CYS A 113 6.15 1.79 0.55
C CYS A 113 4.73 1.35 0.91
N ALA A 114 4.18 0.49 0.06
CA ALA A 114 3.09 -0.41 0.44
C ALA A 114 3.69 -1.74 0.90
N ALA A 115 3.44 -2.14 2.14
CA ALA A 115 3.68 -3.51 2.60
C ALA A 115 2.53 -4.39 2.14
N VAL A 116 2.82 -5.39 1.33
CA VAL A 116 1.83 -6.35 0.83
C VAL A 116 1.93 -7.61 1.66
N ILE A 117 0.81 -7.98 2.25
CA ILE A 117 0.70 -8.99 3.32
C ILE A 117 -0.29 -10.05 2.90
N GLN A 118 0.02 -11.31 3.18
CA GLN A 118 -0.89 -12.43 3.04
C GLN A 118 -0.47 -13.60 3.94
N ASP A 119 -1.44 -14.31 4.48
CA ASP A 119 -1.26 -15.58 5.20
C ASP A 119 -0.16 -15.50 6.27
N GLY A 120 -0.27 -14.51 7.14
CA GLY A 120 0.64 -14.31 8.27
C GLY A 120 1.98 -13.66 7.94
N GLU A 121 2.28 -13.35 6.68
CA GLU A 121 3.58 -12.86 6.25
C GLU A 121 3.51 -11.61 5.37
N VAL A 122 4.53 -10.78 5.48
CA VAL A 122 4.81 -9.72 4.50
C VAL A 122 5.43 -10.37 3.27
N ARG A 123 4.79 -10.22 2.12
CA ARG A 123 5.21 -10.83 0.84
C ARG A 123 6.13 -9.93 0.03
N ALA A 124 5.94 -8.62 0.11
CA ALA A 124 6.79 -7.62 -0.53
C ALA A 124 6.58 -6.22 0.06
N PHE A 125 7.54 -5.34 -0.20
CA PHE A 125 7.39 -3.89 -0.08
C PHE A 125 7.41 -3.26 -1.47
N VAL A 126 6.34 -2.59 -1.86
CA VAL A 126 6.23 -1.88 -3.14
C VAL A 126 6.56 -0.41 -2.90
N PRO A 127 7.70 0.09 -3.40
CA PRO A 127 8.16 1.45 -3.13
C PRO A 127 7.54 2.47 -4.09
N LYS A 128 7.31 3.69 -3.58
CA LYS A 128 6.84 4.85 -4.36
C LYS A 128 7.89 5.31 -5.36
N THR A 129 7.47 5.52 -6.59
CA THR A 129 8.34 5.94 -7.70
C THR A 129 8.38 7.45 -7.84
N HIS A 130 7.25 8.13 -7.69
CA HIS A 130 7.12 9.57 -7.85
C HIS A 130 6.79 10.25 -6.53
N LEU A 131 7.63 11.19 -6.11
CA LEU A 131 7.44 11.93 -4.87
C LEU A 131 6.90 13.31 -5.18
N PRO A 132 5.74 13.72 -4.63
CA PRO A 132 5.30 15.11 -4.72
C PRO A 132 6.25 16.00 -3.92
N ASN A 133 6.66 17.12 -4.52
CA ASN A 133 7.54 18.08 -3.89
C ASN A 133 7.18 19.51 -4.34
N TYR A 134 5.92 19.86 -4.15
CA TYR A 134 5.28 21.12 -4.53
C TYR A 134 4.16 21.44 -3.55
N ASN A 135 3.82 22.72 -3.39
CA ASN A 135 2.83 23.24 -2.44
C ASN A 135 3.10 22.70 -1.02
N GLU A 136 2.11 22.07 -0.39
CA GLU A 136 2.18 21.42 0.92
C GLU A 136 3.03 20.14 0.95
N PHE A 137 3.33 19.55 -0.21
CA PHE A 137 4.10 18.31 -0.29
C PHE A 137 5.60 18.56 -0.39
N TYR A 138 6.37 17.92 0.48
CA TYR A 138 7.84 17.95 0.46
C TYR A 138 8.44 16.58 0.82
N GLU A 139 7.89 15.53 0.21
CA GLU A 139 8.32 14.15 0.47
C GLU A 139 9.81 13.92 0.19
N ALA A 140 10.39 14.62 -0.77
CA ALA A 140 11.81 14.51 -1.09
C ALA A 140 12.75 14.94 0.06
N ARG A 141 12.22 15.60 1.12
CA ARG A 141 12.97 15.84 2.35
C ARG A 141 13.25 14.56 3.12
N HIS A 142 12.30 13.63 3.11
CA HIS A 142 12.32 12.43 3.97
C HIS A 142 12.59 11.16 3.18
N PHE A 143 12.03 11.04 1.98
CA PHE A 143 12.00 9.83 1.20
C PHE A 143 12.83 9.92 -0.08
N ALA A 144 13.37 8.78 -0.50
CA ALA A 144 13.99 8.63 -1.82
C ALA A 144 12.94 8.06 -2.80
N PRO A 145 12.89 8.55 -4.05
CA PRO A 145 12.10 7.92 -5.09
C PRO A 145 12.71 6.59 -5.49
N TYR A 146 11.88 5.60 -5.77
CA TYR A 146 12.36 4.33 -6.32
C TYR A 146 12.85 4.52 -7.77
N ARG A 147 14.01 3.92 -8.08
CA ARG A 147 14.65 4.01 -9.41
C ARG A 147 15.07 2.65 -9.97
N GLY A 148 14.48 1.56 -9.45
CA GLY A 148 14.81 0.19 -9.87
C GLY A 148 15.84 -0.49 -8.98
N GLU A 149 16.14 0.07 -7.80
CA GLU A 149 17.00 -0.58 -6.82
C GLU A 149 16.29 -1.78 -6.19
N CYS A 150 16.87 -2.97 -6.29
CA CYS A 150 16.39 -4.12 -5.56
C CYS A 150 16.97 -4.14 -4.14
N ALA A 151 16.14 -4.46 -3.18
CA ALA A 151 16.54 -4.73 -1.80
C ALA A 151 15.72 -5.89 -1.24
N VAL A 152 16.20 -6.47 -0.16
CA VAL A 152 15.44 -7.41 0.67
C VAL A 152 15.36 -6.84 2.08
N ILE A 153 14.21 -6.97 2.72
CA ILE A 153 13.97 -6.40 4.04
C ILE A 153 13.91 -7.54 5.06
N ASP A 154 14.91 -7.61 5.91
CA ASP A 154 14.98 -8.65 6.94
C ASP A 154 14.05 -8.29 8.10
N LEU A 155 12.99 -9.06 8.27
CA LEU A 155 11.99 -8.88 9.32
C LEU A 155 12.14 -9.87 10.48
N ARG A 156 13.25 -10.63 10.53
CA ARG A 156 13.45 -11.64 11.60
C ARG A 156 13.53 -11.03 12.99
N GLU A 157 14.14 -9.86 13.13
CA GLU A 157 14.18 -9.14 14.42
C GLU A 157 12.79 -8.71 14.91
N TYR A 158 11.80 -8.57 14.00
CA TYR A 158 10.41 -8.24 14.30
C TYR A 158 9.49 -9.47 14.37
N GLY A 159 10.05 -10.67 14.10
CA GLY A 159 9.37 -11.95 14.30
C GLY A 159 8.70 -12.56 13.07
N GLN A 160 9.04 -12.15 11.87
CA GLN A 160 8.78 -12.90 10.63
C GLN A 160 10.01 -13.77 10.34
N LEU A 161 9.85 -15.10 10.32
CA LEU A 161 10.97 -16.03 10.29
C LEU A 161 11.17 -16.76 8.95
N GLU A 162 10.10 -16.99 8.21
CA GLU A 162 10.12 -17.92 7.06
C GLU A 162 10.44 -17.24 5.74
N PHE A 163 9.99 -16.01 5.54
CA PHE A 163 10.14 -15.31 4.27
C PHE A 163 10.81 -13.94 4.46
N ILE A 164 11.78 -13.62 3.60
CA ILE A 164 12.43 -12.30 3.54
C ILE A 164 11.86 -11.55 2.35
N PRO A 165 10.97 -10.55 2.58
CA PRO A 165 10.29 -9.87 1.49
C PRO A 165 11.23 -8.99 0.67
N PRO A 166 11.08 -8.98 -0.67
CA PRO A 166 11.75 -8.02 -1.53
C PRO A 166 11.14 -6.64 -1.40
N MET A 167 11.94 -5.61 -1.66
CA MET A 167 11.48 -4.25 -1.89
C MET A 167 11.71 -3.91 -3.37
N GLU A 168 10.64 -3.96 -4.17
CA GLU A 168 10.66 -3.62 -5.60
C GLU A 168 9.25 -3.45 -6.18
N GLN A 169 9.18 -2.89 -7.40
CA GLN A 169 7.93 -2.85 -8.16
C GLN A 169 7.57 -4.25 -8.65
N THR A 170 6.40 -4.74 -8.25
CA THR A 170 5.97 -6.11 -8.53
C THR A 170 4.46 -6.20 -8.77
N VAL A 171 4.01 -7.28 -9.40
CA VAL A 171 2.61 -7.67 -9.51
C VAL A 171 2.38 -8.99 -8.79
N PHE A 172 1.16 -9.18 -8.28
CA PHE A 172 0.75 -10.34 -7.49
C PHE A 172 -0.28 -11.11 -8.29
N VAL A 173 0.02 -12.35 -8.63
CA VAL A 173 -0.86 -13.25 -9.40
C VAL A 173 -1.55 -14.22 -8.45
N CYS A 174 -2.88 -14.27 -8.48
CA CYS A 174 -3.63 -15.26 -7.74
C CYS A 174 -3.45 -16.65 -8.38
N GLU A 175 -3.02 -17.65 -7.60
CA GLU A 175 -2.76 -18.99 -8.12
C GLU A 175 -4.05 -19.68 -8.62
N GLU A 176 -5.15 -19.49 -7.90
CA GLU A 176 -6.45 -20.11 -8.21
C GLU A 176 -7.24 -19.33 -9.26
N ILE A 177 -6.95 -18.05 -9.43
CA ILE A 177 -7.59 -17.15 -10.38
C ILE A 177 -6.51 -16.39 -11.16
N PRO A 178 -5.89 -17.01 -12.17
CA PRO A 178 -4.77 -16.41 -12.90
C PRO A 178 -5.12 -15.07 -13.57
N GLU A 179 -6.39 -14.79 -13.81
CA GLU A 179 -6.89 -13.52 -14.32
C GLU A 179 -6.89 -12.40 -13.26
N LEU A 180 -6.79 -12.75 -11.97
CA LEU A 180 -6.63 -11.78 -10.89
C LEU A 180 -5.15 -11.48 -10.69
N VAL A 181 -4.71 -10.41 -11.29
CA VAL A 181 -3.35 -9.89 -11.13
C VAL A 181 -3.45 -8.50 -10.50
N VAL A 182 -2.90 -8.38 -9.28
CA VAL A 182 -2.99 -7.16 -8.49
C VAL A 182 -1.67 -6.39 -8.56
N GLY A 183 -1.75 -5.09 -8.84
CA GLY A 183 -0.61 -4.18 -8.80
C GLY A 183 -0.87 -3.04 -7.81
N PHE A 184 0.19 -2.53 -7.19
CA PHE A 184 0.11 -1.44 -6.22
C PHE A 184 0.93 -0.24 -6.70
N GLU A 185 0.38 0.95 -6.51
CA GLU A 185 1.04 2.24 -6.71
C GLU A 185 0.69 3.19 -5.56
N LEU A 186 1.50 4.23 -5.34
CA LEU A 186 1.31 5.13 -4.21
C LEU A 186 1.06 6.57 -4.69
N CYS A 187 -0.10 7.11 -4.37
CA CYS A 187 -0.51 8.50 -4.50
C CYS A 187 -0.03 9.16 -5.81
N GLU A 188 1.06 9.93 -5.77
CA GLU A 188 1.63 10.68 -6.91
C GLU A 188 1.97 9.78 -8.10
N ASP A 189 2.19 8.50 -7.91
CA ASP A 189 2.44 7.55 -8.99
C ASP A 189 1.33 7.51 -10.05
N LEU A 190 0.10 7.91 -9.67
CA LEU A 190 -1.04 8.06 -10.58
C LEU A 190 -1.10 9.45 -11.25
N TRP A 191 -0.60 10.51 -10.58
CA TRP A 191 -0.85 11.90 -11.00
C TRP A 191 0.14 12.43 -12.05
N VAL A 192 1.18 11.68 -12.35
CA VAL A 192 2.22 12.03 -13.32
C VAL A 192 1.79 11.74 -14.77
N ALA A 193 2.51 12.29 -15.73
CA ALA A 193 2.21 12.11 -17.15
C ALA A 193 2.34 10.65 -17.63
N ASP A 194 3.20 9.85 -17.00
CA ASP A 194 3.37 8.40 -17.24
C ASP A 194 3.19 7.64 -15.93
N PRO A 195 1.94 7.36 -15.52
CA PRO A 195 1.63 6.68 -14.26
C PRO A 195 2.25 5.29 -14.12
N VAL A 196 2.58 4.90 -12.88
CA VAL A 196 3.08 3.56 -12.57
C VAL A 196 2.09 2.48 -13.00
N SER A 197 0.78 2.74 -12.87
CA SER A 197 -0.29 1.86 -13.34
C SER A 197 -0.19 1.49 -14.82
N ASN A 198 0.42 2.31 -15.69
CA ASN A 198 0.69 1.95 -17.09
C ASN A 198 1.63 0.73 -17.18
N TYR A 199 2.64 0.67 -16.31
CA TYR A 199 3.61 -0.43 -16.27
C TYR A 199 3.02 -1.65 -15.60
N LEU A 200 2.21 -1.46 -14.55
CA LEU A 200 1.47 -2.54 -13.88
C LEU A 200 0.54 -3.26 -14.86
N ALA A 201 -0.25 -2.51 -15.63
CA ALA A 201 -1.15 -3.08 -16.63
C ALA A 201 -0.39 -3.80 -17.76
N LYS A 202 0.75 -3.26 -18.24
CA LYS A 202 1.63 -3.94 -19.22
C LYS A 202 2.23 -5.23 -18.67
N ALA A 203 2.40 -5.34 -17.34
CA ALA A 203 2.82 -6.57 -16.68
C ALA A 203 1.67 -7.54 -16.40
N GLY A 204 0.44 -7.20 -16.81
CA GLY A 204 -0.74 -8.04 -16.71
C GLY A 204 -1.69 -7.71 -15.57
N ALA A 205 -1.46 -6.64 -14.80
CA ALA A 205 -2.36 -6.27 -13.71
C ALA A 205 -3.78 -5.99 -14.23
N THR A 206 -4.75 -6.69 -13.65
CA THR A 206 -6.19 -6.52 -13.90
C THR A 206 -6.90 -5.76 -12.79
N LEU A 207 -6.22 -5.61 -11.64
CA LEU A 207 -6.64 -4.78 -10.52
C LEU A 207 -5.47 -3.92 -10.07
N ILE A 208 -5.65 -2.61 -10.04
CA ILE A 208 -4.66 -1.64 -9.58
C ILE A 208 -5.15 -1.00 -8.29
N CYS A 209 -4.29 -0.95 -7.29
CA CYS A 209 -4.57 -0.41 -5.98
C CYS A 209 -3.66 0.77 -5.72
N ASN A 210 -4.23 1.96 -5.55
CA ASN A 210 -3.50 3.17 -5.22
C ASN A 210 -3.70 3.50 -3.73
N LEU A 211 -2.60 3.52 -2.98
CA LEU A 211 -2.54 3.95 -1.59
C LEU A 211 -2.21 5.44 -1.57
N SER A 212 -3.09 6.26 -1.03
CA SER A 212 -2.93 7.74 -1.03
C SER A 212 -3.06 8.35 0.36
N ALA A 213 -2.43 9.51 0.51
CA ALA A 213 -2.68 10.51 1.55
C ALA A 213 -2.82 11.87 0.86
N SER A 214 -3.85 11.97 0.01
CA SER A 214 -4.07 13.12 -0.85
C SER A 214 -4.91 14.16 -0.10
N ASP A 215 -4.48 15.44 -0.17
CA ASP A 215 -5.20 16.58 0.35
C ASP A 215 -6.62 16.72 -0.25
N GLU A 216 -7.50 17.37 0.48
CA GLU A 216 -8.87 17.69 0.05
C GLU A 216 -9.00 19.21 -0.17
N VAL A 217 -8.83 19.64 -1.41
CA VAL A 217 -9.10 21.03 -1.82
C VAL A 217 -10.36 21.13 -2.68
N ILE A 218 -10.97 22.31 -2.71
CA ILE A 218 -12.22 22.57 -3.45
C ILE A 218 -12.08 22.15 -4.92
N GLY A 219 -12.94 21.22 -5.35
CA GLY A 219 -13.00 20.72 -6.73
C GLY A 219 -12.08 19.52 -7.02
N LYS A 220 -11.16 19.16 -6.14
CA LYS A 220 -10.24 18.05 -6.36
C LYS A 220 -10.93 16.68 -6.39
N ASP A 221 -12.00 16.49 -5.61
CA ASP A 221 -12.76 15.23 -5.59
C ASP A 221 -13.25 14.84 -7.00
N SER A 222 -13.88 15.74 -7.71
CA SER A 222 -14.38 15.46 -9.07
C SER A 222 -13.25 15.20 -10.06
N TYR A 223 -12.14 15.91 -9.95
CA TYR A 223 -10.95 15.67 -10.77
C TYR A 223 -10.33 14.31 -10.46
N ARG A 224 -10.18 13.95 -9.18
CA ARG A 224 -9.68 12.65 -8.74
C ARG A 224 -10.54 11.50 -9.28
N ARG A 225 -11.86 11.60 -9.18
CA ARG A 225 -12.78 10.60 -9.75
C ARG A 225 -12.62 10.43 -11.25
N GLN A 226 -12.48 11.53 -11.98
CA GLN A 226 -12.23 11.51 -13.42
C GLN A 226 -10.90 10.86 -13.76
N LEU A 227 -9.83 11.20 -13.01
CA LEU A 227 -8.49 10.64 -13.22
C LEU A 227 -8.51 9.11 -13.01
N VAL A 228 -9.05 8.64 -11.90
CA VAL A 228 -9.16 7.20 -11.58
C VAL A 228 -10.01 6.48 -12.62
N SER A 229 -11.18 7.03 -12.98
CA SER A 229 -12.08 6.42 -13.96
C SER A 229 -11.46 6.35 -15.36
N ASN A 230 -10.77 7.40 -15.79
CA ASN A 230 -10.06 7.42 -17.05
C ASN A 230 -8.92 6.39 -17.09
N GLN A 231 -8.14 6.31 -16.02
CA GLN A 231 -7.04 5.38 -15.94
C GLN A 231 -7.54 3.93 -15.95
N SER A 232 -8.58 3.62 -15.17
CA SER A 232 -9.25 2.33 -15.18
C SER A 232 -9.74 1.94 -16.59
N ALA A 233 -10.42 2.86 -17.27
CA ALA A 233 -10.95 2.63 -18.62
C ALA A 233 -9.83 2.42 -19.66
N ARG A 234 -8.77 3.23 -19.61
CA ARG A 234 -7.62 3.13 -20.53
C ARG A 234 -6.86 1.83 -20.39
N LEU A 235 -6.71 1.34 -19.14
CA LEU A 235 -5.94 0.15 -18.84
C LEU A 235 -6.78 -1.13 -18.88
N VAL A 236 -8.12 -1.00 -18.99
CA VAL A 236 -9.07 -2.13 -18.91
C VAL A 236 -8.82 -2.93 -17.61
N ALA A 237 -8.63 -2.22 -16.50
CA ALA A 237 -8.32 -2.81 -15.20
C ALA A 237 -9.21 -2.19 -14.11
N GLY A 238 -9.62 -2.97 -13.13
CA GLY A 238 -10.21 -2.43 -11.90
C GLY A 238 -9.25 -1.47 -11.22
N HIS A 239 -9.75 -0.39 -10.60
CA HIS A 239 -8.92 0.57 -9.88
C HIS A 239 -9.51 0.88 -8.52
N ILE A 240 -8.76 0.61 -7.46
CA ILE A 240 -9.07 0.99 -6.08
C ILE A 240 -8.21 2.20 -5.73
N TYR A 241 -8.85 3.28 -5.29
CA TYR A 241 -8.17 4.45 -4.76
C TYR A 241 -8.52 4.58 -3.28
N CYS A 242 -7.53 4.39 -2.41
CA CYS A 242 -7.69 4.45 -0.96
C CYS A 242 -6.90 5.63 -0.40
N SER A 243 -7.59 6.66 0.10
CA SER A 243 -6.93 7.86 0.66
C SER A 243 -7.13 7.93 2.17
N ALA A 244 -6.16 8.51 2.85
CA ALA A 244 -6.28 8.88 4.26
C ALA A 244 -7.44 9.88 4.45
N ALA A 245 -8.02 9.89 5.64
CA ALA A 245 -9.10 10.80 5.99
C ALA A 245 -8.98 11.26 7.46
N ASP A 246 -9.64 10.55 8.39
CA ASP A 246 -9.77 10.99 9.77
C ASP A 246 -8.45 10.88 10.55
N GLY A 247 -8.06 11.95 11.22
CA GLY A 247 -6.86 12.03 12.07
C GLY A 247 -5.55 12.38 11.34
N GLU A 248 -5.52 12.35 10.01
CA GLU A 248 -4.41 12.95 9.26
C GLU A 248 -4.61 14.46 9.23
N ALA A 249 -3.69 15.18 9.85
CA ALA A 249 -3.64 16.62 9.77
C ALA A 249 -2.38 17.03 9.02
N THR A 250 -2.51 17.92 8.06
CA THR A 250 -1.37 18.67 7.55
C THR A 250 -1.32 20.03 8.24
N GLN A 251 -0.14 20.62 8.33
CA GLN A 251 -0.01 21.97 8.89
C GLN A 251 -0.64 23.04 7.98
N ASP A 252 -0.86 22.70 6.73
CA ASP A 252 -1.20 23.62 5.65
C ASP A 252 -2.59 23.34 5.03
N THR A 253 -3.32 22.34 5.54
CA THR A 253 -4.67 22.00 5.07
C THR A 253 -5.64 21.77 6.21
#